data_8ff2f60a69fbab638cff47152d322b3e
#
_entry.id   8ff2f60a69fbab638cff47152d322b3e
#
_cell.length_a   1.000
_cell.length_b   1.000
_cell.length_c   1.000
_cell.angle_alpha   90.00
_cell.angle_beta   90.00
_cell.angle_gamma   90.00
#
_symmetry.space_group_name_H-M   'P 1'
#
loop_
_entity.id
_entity.type
_entity.pdbx_description
1 polymer ?
#
loop_
_entity_poly.entity_id
_entity_poly.type
_entity_poly.pdbx_seq_one_letter_code
_entity_poly.pdbx_strand_id
1 'polypeptide(L)'
;MKLAVPDLISNSYFPAIAAIELGFFKEEGLDVELELLFPVDKTYAALRDGTIDFVAGSAHSALAAFPEWKGVKLLCAQAQGMYWFLIMHKDLGGRRGDIGVVKGRRIGAAPWVEMGLRGLLMEAGIDLARDDVQISPVPGAVGATVNFGLTAAKALEDGKIDGFWANGMGAEVAVRRGVGTMVLDVRRGDGPKPCFNFTMASIATSDRLLERSPEVGAATVRALNNTHAALRQDVSLATTVGRKRFPPAEAELIAELIRRDLPYYTTGISRDFVAGMNAFARRMGILSGDVPYEAVVAPDGRV
;
A
#
# COMPACT_ATOMS: atom_id res chain seq x y z
N MET A 1 -4.04 19.67 -10.10
CA MET A 1 -3.50 18.32 -10.39
C MET A 1 -4.30 17.29 -9.61
N LYS A 2 -4.28 16.01 -10.02
CA LYS A 2 -5.06 14.95 -9.38
C LYS A 2 -4.18 13.83 -8.88
N LEU A 3 -4.37 13.42 -7.63
CA LEU A 3 -3.69 12.29 -7.01
C LEU A 3 -4.72 11.20 -6.67
N ALA A 4 -4.55 9.99 -7.21
CA ALA A 4 -5.43 8.88 -6.89
C ALA A 4 -4.85 7.96 -5.81
N VAL A 5 -5.75 7.50 -4.92
CA VAL A 5 -5.49 6.42 -3.96
C VAL A 5 -6.45 5.26 -4.23
N PRO A 6 -6.03 4.00 -4.03
CA PRO A 6 -6.94 2.85 -4.19
C PRO A 6 -7.78 2.55 -2.94
N ASP A 7 -7.44 3.13 -1.81
CA ASP A 7 -8.17 2.98 -0.55
C ASP A 7 -8.02 4.25 0.29
N LEU A 8 -9.15 4.90 0.59
CA LEU A 8 -9.15 6.17 1.30
C LEU A 8 -9.00 5.98 2.81
N ILE A 9 -9.68 4.99 3.40
CA ILE A 9 -9.65 4.74 4.86
C ILE A 9 -8.51 3.77 5.19
N SER A 10 -7.31 4.25 5.01
CA SER A 10 -6.08 3.45 5.10
C SER A 10 -4.94 4.26 5.72
N ASN A 11 -4.16 3.62 6.60
CA ASN A 11 -2.89 4.18 7.06
C ASN A 11 -1.77 4.06 6.00
N SER A 12 -1.97 3.22 4.98
CA SER A 12 -0.93 2.92 3.98
C SER A 12 -0.64 4.09 3.05
N TYR A 13 -1.69 4.80 2.63
CA TYR A 13 -1.58 5.97 1.73
C TYR A 13 -1.81 7.29 2.48
N PHE A 14 -1.83 7.21 3.80
CA PHE A 14 -2.13 8.36 4.65
C PHE A 14 -1.14 9.52 4.49
N PRO A 15 0.18 9.32 4.30
CA PRO A 15 1.09 10.45 4.07
C PRO A 15 0.72 11.32 2.88
N ALA A 16 0.29 10.73 1.76
CA ALA A 16 -0.16 11.49 0.59
C ALA A 16 -1.48 12.24 0.86
N ILE A 17 -2.43 11.58 1.55
CA ILE A 17 -3.71 12.20 1.95
C ILE A 17 -3.44 13.37 2.91
N ALA A 18 -2.58 13.17 3.91
CA ALA A 18 -2.21 14.20 4.88
C ALA A 18 -1.48 15.38 4.22
N ALA A 19 -0.60 15.12 3.24
CA ALA A 19 0.08 16.16 2.48
C ALA A 19 -0.92 17.11 1.76
N ILE A 20 -2.01 16.56 1.23
CA ILE A 20 -3.09 17.35 0.62
C ILE A 20 -3.86 18.11 1.71
N GLU A 21 -4.36 17.41 2.74
CA GLU A 21 -5.28 17.96 3.74
C GLU A 21 -4.64 18.99 4.68
N LEU A 22 -3.33 18.87 4.92
CA LEU A 22 -2.54 19.80 5.72
C LEU A 22 -1.93 20.94 4.89
N GLY A 23 -2.06 20.88 3.55
CA GLY A 23 -1.63 21.95 2.65
C GLY A 23 -0.18 21.88 2.17
N PHE A 24 0.58 20.85 2.50
CA PHE A 24 1.99 20.75 2.13
C PHE A 24 2.23 20.69 0.61
N PHE A 25 1.32 20.11 -0.17
CA PHE A 25 1.40 20.22 -1.64
C PHE A 25 1.22 21.66 -2.12
N LYS A 26 0.28 22.43 -1.51
CA LYS A 26 0.07 23.82 -1.84
C LYS A 26 1.26 24.71 -1.50
N GLU A 27 1.93 24.46 -0.37
CA GLU A 27 3.16 25.15 0.04
C GLU A 27 4.28 24.97 -0.98
N GLU A 28 4.30 23.82 -1.68
CA GLU A 28 5.24 23.53 -2.75
C GLU A 28 4.75 23.96 -4.15
N GLY A 29 3.65 24.73 -4.22
CA GLY A 29 3.10 25.25 -5.47
C GLY A 29 2.25 24.24 -6.26
N LEU A 30 1.92 23.09 -5.68
CA LEU A 30 1.12 22.05 -6.32
C LEU A 30 -0.31 22.07 -5.76
N ASP A 31 -1.28 22.46 -6.58
CA ASP A 31 -2.71 22.35 -6.23
C ASP A 31 -3.21 20.95 -6.60
N VAL A 32 -3.28 20.07 -5.60
CA VAL A 32 -3.55 18.64 -5.76
C VAL A 32 -4.89 18.27 -5.16
N GLU A 33 -5.77 17.67 -5.97
CA GLU A 33 -7.05 17.10 -5.55
C GLU A 33 -6.93 15.59 -5.36
N LEU A 34 -7.61 15.05 -4.34
CA LEU A 34 -7.61 13.61 -4.02
C LEU A 34 -8.75 12.90 -4.75
N GLU A 35 -8.42 11.80 -5.44
CA GLU A 35 -9.40 10.89 -6.04
C GLU A 35 -9.29 9.46 -5.49
N LEU A 36 -10.44 8.78 -5.37
CA LEU A 36 -10.50 7.35 -5.00
C LEU A 36 -10.75 6.52 -6.26
N LEU A 37 -9.80 5.64 -6.63
CA LEU A 37 -9.92 4.73 -7.76
C LEU A 37 -9.52 3.31 -7.33
N PHE A 38 -10.48 2.44 -7.06
CA PHE A 38 -10.27 1.03 -6.70
C PHE A 38 -10.56 0.09 -7.89
N PRO A 39 -9.81 -0.99 -8.05
CA PRO A 39 -8.55 -1.36 -7.38
C PRO A 39 -7.31 -0.62 -7.90
N VAL A 40 -6.13 -0.91 -7.34
CA VAL A 40 -4.90 -0.14 -7.58
C VAL A 40 -4.42 -0.10 -9.03
N ASP A 41 -4.66 -1.14 -9.82
CA ASP A 41 -4.36 -1.18 -11.25
C ASP A 41 -5.16 -0.14 -12.04
N LYS A 42 -6.38 0.20 -11.62
CA LYS A 42 -7.15 1.30 -12.21
C LYS A 42 -6.54 2.67 -11.95
N THR A 43 -5.88 2.87 -10.80
CA THR A 43 -5.15 4.13 -10.56
C THR A 43 -4.01 4.29 -11.56
N TYR A 44 -3.25 3.22 -11.80
CA TYR A 44 -2.14 3.27 -12.76
C TYR A 44 -2.62 3.33 -14.22
N ALA A 45 -3.74 2.71 -14.56
CA ALA A 45 -4.37 2.87 -15.87
C ALA A 45 -4.78 4.34 -16.10
N ALA A 46 -5.41 4.98 -15.12
CA ALA A 46 -5.78 6.40 -15.17
C ALA A 46 -4.55 7.33 -15.30
N LEU A 47 -3.42 6.98 -14.66
CA LEU A 47 -2.16 7.70 -14.82
C LEU A 47 -1.61 7.58 -16.25
N ARG A 48 -1.62 6.37 -16.83
CA ARG A 48 -1.21 6.12 -18.21
C ARG A 48 -2.07 6.93 -19.18
N ASP A 49 -3.37 6.94 -18.96
CA ASP A 49 -4.34 7.63 -19.82
C ASP A 49 -4.34 9.15 -19.61
N GLY A 50 -3.64 9.64 -18.58
CA GLY A 50 -3.46 11.07 -18.29
C GLY A 50 -4.69 11.73 -17.66
N THR A 51 -5.60 10.96 -17.08
CA THR A 51 -6.78 11.47 -16.35
C THR A 51 -6.46 11.86 -14.91
N ILE A 52 -5.34 11.33 -14.38
CA ILE A 52 -4.72 11.74 -13.11
C ILE A 52 -3.23 12.04 -13.31
N ASP A 53 -2.63 12.75 -12.37
CA ASP A 53 -1.22 13.18 -12.41
C ASP A 53 -0.33 12.34 -11.51
N PHE A 54 -0.86 11.84 -10.40
CA PHE A 54 -0.12 11.03 -9.41
C PHE A 54 -0.91 9.81 -8.97
N VAL A 55 -0.19 8.75 -8.65
CA VAL A 55 -0.73 7.59 -7.92
C VAL A 55 -0.03 7.48 -6.57
N ALA A 56 -0.80 7.49 -5.48
CA ALA A 56 -0.36 7.04 -4.18
C ALA A 56 -0.81 5.58 -4.01
N GLY A 57 0.07 4.64 -4.35
CA GLY A 57 -0.27 3.21 -4.46
C GLY A 57 0.90 2.29 -4.09
N SER A 58 0.71 0.99 -4.29
CA SER A 58 1.79 0.01 -4.18
C SER A 58 2.75 0.12 -5.37
N ALA A 59 4.05 0.16 -5.10
CA ALA A 59 5.07 0.42 -6.11
C ALA A 59 5.02 -0.55 -7.30
N HIS A 60 5.01 -1.88 -7.03
CA HIS A 60 4.99 -2.90 -8.08
C HIS A 60 3.75 -2.84 -8.99
N SER A 61 2.63 -2.30 -8.48
CA SER A 61 1.37 -2.23 -9.24
C SER A 61 1.44 -1.25 -10.42
N ALA A 62 2.48 -0.42 -10.51
CA ALA A 62 2.76 0.38 -11.69
C ALA A 62 2.91 -0.49 -12.96
N LEU A 63 3.43 -1.71 -12.80
CA LEU A 63 3.62 -2.66 -13.89
C LEU A 63 2.31 -3.12 -14.54
N ALA A 64 1.15 -2.92 -13.89
CA ALA A 64 -0.17 -3.19 -14.47
C ALA A 64 -0.45 -2.36 -15.73
N ALA A 65 0.00 -1.12 -15.74
CA ALA A 65 -0.27 -0.16 -16.83
C ALA A 65 1.00 0.27 -17.57
N PHE A 66 2.18 0.02 -16.98
CA PHE A 66 3.49 0.44 -17.49
C PHE A 66 4.46 -0.76 -17.54
N PRO A 67 4.26 -1.71 -18.48
CA PRO A 67 5.13 -2.87 -18.62
C PRO A 67 6.60 -2.43 -18.71
N GLU A 68 7.47 -3.18 -18.04
CA GLU A 68 8.92 -2.90 -18.01
C GLU A 68 9.26 -1.46 -17.52
N TRP A 69 8.39 -0.86 -16.70
CA TRP A 69 8.52 0.51 -16.16
C TRP A 69 8.54 1.63 -17.21
N LYS A 70 8.14 1.35 -18.45
CA LYS A 70 8.17 2.32 -19.55
C LYS A 70 7.07 3.37 -19.39
N GLY A 71 7.45 4.62 -19.15
CA GLY A 71 6.53 5.75 -19.09
C GLY A 71 6.11 6.17 -17.67
N VAL A 72 6.69 5.57 -16.61
CA VAL A 72 6.37 5.86 -15.22
C VAL A 72 7.64 5.93 -14.35
N LYS A 73 7.61 6.78 -13.33
CA LYS A 73 8.64 6.86 -12.28
C LYS A 73 8.00 6.85 -10.90
N LEU A 74 8.66 6.19 -9.97
CA LEU A 74 8.43 6.39 -8.54
C LEU A 74 9.12 7.69 -8.12
N LEU A 75 8.36 8.63 -7.56
CA LEU A 75 8.88 9.90 -7.06
C LEU A 75 9.48 9.76 -5.66
N CYS A 76 8.76 9.08 -4.79
CA CYS A 76 9.18 8.85 -3.41
C CYS A 76 8.41 7.71 -2.76
N ALA A 77 8.96 7.17 -1.69
CA ALA A 77 8.24 6.32 -0.77
C ALA A 77 7.31 7.17 0.13
N GLN A 78 6.14 6.66 0.44
CA GLN A 78 5.31 7.16 1.53
C GLN A 78 5.74 6.53 2.87
N ALA A 79 6.12 5.26 2.82
CA ALA A 79 6.71 4.53 3.93
C ALA A 79 7.45 3.30 3.40
N GLN A 80 8.52 2.89 4.08
CA GLN A 80 9.32 1.73 3.71
C GLN A 80 8.62 0.40 3.99
N GLY A 81 8.95 -0.61 3.21
CA GLY A 81 8.59 -2.01 3.41
C GLY A 81 7.14 -2.35 3.02
N MET A 82 6.92 -3.63 2.80
CA MET A 82 5.59 -4.17 2.51
C MET A 82 4.67 -3.98 3.72
N TYR A 83 3.53 -3.34 3.50
CA TYR A 83 2.70 -2.70 4.53
C TYR A 83 1.34 -3.37 4.75
N TRP A 84 1.17 -4.58 4.23
CA TRP A 84 -0.04 -5.36 4.43
C TRP A 84 0.10 -6.34 5.59
N PHE A 85 -1.05 -6.72 6.14
CA PHE A 85 -1.18 -7.58 7.29
C PHE A 85 -1.95 -8.84 6.91
N LEU A 86 -1.54 -9.99 7.43
CA LEU A 86 -2.32 -11.20 7.41
C LEU A 86 -3.12 -11.29 8.70
N ILE A 87 -4.43 -11.24 8.56
CA ILE A 87 -5.39 -11.46 9.64
C ILE A 87 -6.12 -12.76 9.38
N MET A 88 -6.17 -13.63 10.36
CA MET A 88 -6.94 -14.88 10.33
C MET A 88 -8.07 -14.84 11.36
N HIS A 89 -9.16 -15.55 11.09
CA HIS A 89 -10.26 -15.65 12.08
C HIS A 89 -9.72 -16.21 13.39
N LYS A 90 -10.11 -15.62 14.52
CA LYS A 90 -9.55 -15.97 15.84
C LYS A 90 -9.73 -17.43 16.22
N ASP A 91 -10.85 -18.03 15.80
CA ASP A 91 -11.19 -19.42 16.14
C ASP A 91 -10.32 -20.46 15.42
N LEU A 92 -9.46 -20.02 14.49
CA LEU A 92 -8.47 -20.88 13.84
C LEU A 92 -7.22 -21.11 14.70
N GLY A 93 -7.10 -20.43 15.83
CA GLY A 93 -6.02 -20.62 16.80
C GLY A 93 -4.64 -20.14 16.33
N GLY A 94 -4.57 -19.41 15.22
CA GLY A 94 -3.32 -18.85 14.69
C GLY A 94 -2.69 -17.85 15.65
N ARG A 95 -1.33 -17.78 15.63
CA ARG A 95 -0.54 -16.83 16.42
C ARG A 95 0.35 -16.01 15.51
N ARG A 96 0.85 -14.90 16.02
CA ARG A 96 1.83 -14.07 15.30
C ARG A 96 3.03 -14.90 14.85
N GLY A 97 3.38 -14.81 13.57
CA GLY A 97 4.44 -15.60 12.92
C GLY A 97 4.01 -16.99 12.43
N ASP A 98 2.81 -17.47 12.74
CA ASP A 98 2.31 -18.78 12.31
C ASP A 98 1.75 -18.72 10.88
N ILE A 99 2.64 -18.72 9.89
CA ILE A 99 2.25 -18.68 8.48
C ILE A 99 1.46 -19.95 8.07
N GLY A 100 1.70 -21.07 8.74
CA GLY A 100 1.05 -22.37 8.43
C GLY A 100 -0.47 -22.37 8.61
N VAL A 101 -1.02 -21.44 9.40
CA VAL A 101 -2.46 -21.33 9.64
C VAL A 101 -3.28 -21.06 8.37
N VAL A 102 -2.66 -20.62 7.26
CA VAL A 102 -3.35 -20.38 5.97
C VAL A 102 -3.70 -21.66 5.20
N LYS A 103 -3.12 -22.81 5.56
CA LYS A 103 -3.33 -24.08 4.84
C LYS A 103 -4.79 -24.55 4.95
N GLY A 104 -5.39 -24.89 3.81
CA GLY A 104 -6.81 -25.27 3.71
C GLY A 104 -7.76 -24.08 3.92
N ARG A 105 -7.33 -22.83 3.69
CA ARG A 105 -8.11 -21.63 4.06
C ARG A 105 -8.39 -20.69 2.89
N ARG A 106 -9.49 -19.93 3.03
CA ARG A 106 -9.94 -18.91 2.08
C ARG A 106 -9.46 -17.54 2.56
N ILE A 107 -8.54 -16.94 1.84
CA ILE A 107 -7.94 -15.66 2.18
C ILE A 107 -8.43 -14.59 1.20
N GLY A 108 -9.08 -13.55 1.73
CA GLY A 108 -9.52 -12.40 0.95
C GLY A 108 -8.38 -11.42 0.70
N ALA A 109 -8.15 -11.04 -0.56
CA ALA A 109 -7.18 -10.01 -0.92
C ALA A 109 -7.65 -9.22 -2.14
N ALA A 110 -7.23 -7.94 -2.25
CA ALA A 110 -7.54 -7.13 -3.42
C ALA A 110 -6.68 -7.54 -4.63
N PRO A 111 -7.16 -7.32 -5.87
CA PRO A 111 -6.35 -7.47 -7.07
C PRO A 111 -5.01 -6.70 -6.94
N TRP A 112 -3.93 -7.30 -7.42
CA TRP A 112 -2.53 -6.84 -7.31
C TRP A 112 -1.95 -6.88 -5.89
N VAL A 113 -2.76 -6.62 -4.85
CA VAL A 113 -2.35 -6.73 -3.45
C VAL A 113 -2.08 -8.20 -3.06
N GLU A 114 -2.85 -9.15 -3.62
CA GLU A 114 -2.69 -10.58 -3.38
C GLU A 114 -1.33 -11.12 -3.83
N MET A 115 -0.67 -10.47 -4.80
CA MET A 115 0.67 -10.88 -5.24
C MET A 115 1.68 -10.83 -4.09
N GLY A 116 1.59 -9.82 -3.21
CA GLY A 116 2.44 -9.74 -2.02
C GLY A 116 2.27 -10.94 -1.11
N LEU A 117 1.03 -11.41 -0.88
CA LEU A 117 0.77 -12.61 -0.10
C LEU A 117 1.26 -13.87 -0.83
N ARG A 118 0.96 -14.01 -2.12
CA ARG A 118 1.42 -15.17 -2.92
C ARG A 118 2.94 -15.31 -2.86
N GLY A 119 3.65 -14.21 -3.10
CA GLY A 119 5.11 -14.17 -3.03
C GLY A 119 5.64 -14.51 -1.63
N LEU A 120 5.00 -14.00 -0.58
CA LEU A 120 5.35 -14.30 0.81
C LEU A 120 5.16 -15.79 1.13
N LEU A 121 4.03 -16.38 0.74
CA LEU A 121 3.76 -17.79 0.97
C LEU A 121 4.75 -18.68 0.23
N MET A 122 5.11 -18.34 -1.02
CA MET A 122 6.15 -19.05 -1.78
C MET A 122 7.51 -18.96 -1.08
N GLU A 123 7.94 -17.80 -0.57
CA GLU A 123 9.16 -17.63 0.22
C GLU A 123 9.14 -18.46 1.52
N ALA A 124 7.96 -18.63 2.11
CA ALA A 124 7.76 -19.43 3.32
C ALA A 124 7.66 -20.95 3.01
N GLY A 125 7.79 -21.38 1.74
CA GLY A 125 7.69 -22.78 1.35
C GLY A 125 6.27 -23.35 1.32
N ILE A 126 5.25 -22.48 1.31
CA ILE A 126 3.84 -22.86 1.14
C ILE A 126 3.50 -22.88 -0.34
N ASP A 127 3.03 -24.03 -0.81
CA ASP A 127 2.50 -24.21 -2.16
C ASP A 127 0.98 -24.09 -2.14
N LEU A 128 0.43 -23.12 -2.89
CA LEU A 128 -0.99 -22.79 -2.82
C LEU A 128 -1.90 -23.97 -3.22
N ALA A 129 -1.50 -24.75 -4.22
CA ALA A 129 -2.28 -25.89 -4.69
C ALA A 129 -2.18 -27.08 -3.75
N ARG A 130 -0.94 -27.48 -3.38
CA ARG A 130 -0.68 -28.61 -2.49
C ARG A 130 -1.24 -28.37 -1.10
N ASP A 131 -1.10 -27.15 -0.56
CA ASP A 131 -1.52 -26.79 0.78
C ASP A 131 -2.99 -26.25 0.82
N ASP A 132 -3.73 -26.32 -0.32
CA ASP A 132 -5.10 -25.87 -0.51
C ASP A 132 -5.36 -24.45 0.03
N VAL A 133 -4.49 -23.50 -0.34
CA VAL A 133 -4.65 -22.08 0.03
C VAL A 133 -5.39 -21.34 -1.08
N GLN A 134 -6.58 -20.85 -0.78
CA GLN A 134 -7.42 -20.15 -1.73
C GLN A 134 -7.30 -18.63 -1.50
N ILE A 135 -6.71 -17.90 -2.46
CA ILE A 135 -6.63 -16.43 -2.41
C ILE A 135 -7.54 -15.86 -3.49
N SER A 136 -8.52 -15.06 -3.08
CA SER A 136 -9.54 -14.49 -3.96
C SER A 136 -9.97 -13.09 -3.51
N PRO A 137 -10.64 -12.31 -4.39
CA PRO A 137 -11.25 -11.05 -3.98
C PRO A 137 -12.23 -11.22 -2.82
N VAL A 138 -12.26 -10.22 -1.92
CA VAL A 138 -13.20 -10.21 -0.79
C VAL A 138 -14.63 -10.05 -1.30
N PRO A 139 -15.58 -10.91 -0.86
CA PRO A 139 -16.98 -10.74 -1.21
C PRO A 139 -17.52 -9.37 -0.82
N GLY A 140 -18.16 -8.68 -1.77
CA GLY A 140 -18.69 -7.32 -1.58
C GLY A 140 -17.67 -6.18 -1.78
N ALA A 141 -16.40 -6.48 -2.02
CA ALA A 141 -15.37 -5.48 -2.29
C ALA A 141 -15.33 -5.06 -3.78
N VAL A 142 -16.49 -4.67 -4.33
CA VAL A 142 -16.63 -4.14 -5.70
C VAL A 142 -17.40 -2.83 -5.66
N GLY A 143 -16.91 -1.82 -6.41
CA GLY A 143 -17.59 -0.53 -6.55
C GLY A 143 -16.71 0.67 -6.20
N ALA A 144 -17.14 1.85 -6.64
CA ALA A 144 -16.35 3.08 -6.56
C ALA A 144 -16.19 3.66 -5.12
N THR A 145 -17.01 3.20 -4.18
CA THR A 145 -17.02 3.68 -2.79
C THR A 145 -16.53 2.65 -1.79
N VAL A 146 -15.96 1.54 -2.27
CA VAL A 146 -15.52 0.44 -1.43
C VAL A 146 -14.32 0.85 -0.58
N ASN A 147 -14.42 0.60 0.71
CA ASN A 147 -13.30 0.56 1.62
C ASN A 147 -12.86 -0.89 1.79
N PHE A 148 -11.77 -1.26 1.14
CA PHE A 148 -11.36 -2.66 1.08
C PHE A 148 -11.08 -3.25 2.47
N GLY A 149 -10.33 -2.54 3.32
CA GLY A 149 -9.94 -3.03 4.64
C GLY A 149 -11.14 -3.29 5.55
N LEU A 150 -12.11 -2.35 5.59
CA LEU A 150 -13.32 -2.50 6.42
C LEU A 150 -14.25 -3.58 5.87
N THR A 151 -14.35 -3.70 4.54
CA THR A 151 -15.13 -4.76 3.88
C THR A 151 -14.53 -6.13 4.18
N ALA A 152 -13.20 -6.26 4.19
CA ALA A 152 -12.51 -7.50 4.54
C ALA A 152 -12.74 -7.89 6.00
N ALA A 153 -12.64 -6.93 6.93
CA ALA A 153 -12.95 -7.17 8.35
C ALA A 153 -14.40 -7.64 8.54
N LYS A 154 -15.36 -7.06 7.83
CA LYS A 154 -16.77 -7.48 7.86
C LYS A 154 -16.97 -8.86 7.25
N ALA A 155 -16.32 -9.18 6.13
CA ALA A 155 -16.40 -10.49 5.50
C ALA A 155 -15.82 -11.60 6.38
N LEU A 156 -14.77 -11.29 7.16
CA LEU A 156 -14.22 -12.19 8.18
C LEU A 156 -15.23 -12.43 9.30
N GLU A 157 -15.83 -11.38 9.85
CA GLU A 157 -16.87 -11.43 10.89
C GLU A 157 -18.09 -12.25 10.44
N ASP A 158 -18.48 -12.13 9.16
CA ASP A 158 -19.60 -12.87 8.56
C ASP A 158 -19.25 -14.34 8.20
N GLY A 159 -18.01 -14.80 8.43
CA GLY A 159 -17.55 -16.15 8.06
C GLY A 159 -17.45 -16.41 6.56
N LYS A 160 -17.46 -15.36 5.71
CA LYS A 160 -17.36 -15.48 4.25
C LYS A 160 -15.95 -15.82 3.79
N ILE A 161 -14.93 -15.45 4.60
CA ILE A 161 -13.52 -15.75 4.43
C ILE A 161 -12.93 -16.21 5.74
N ASP A 162 -11.82 -16.93 5.70
CA ASP A 162 -11.13 -17.45 6.88
C ASP A 162 -10.00 -16.53 7.35
N GLY A 163 -9.56 -15.64 6.47
CA GLY A 163 -8.57 -14.61 6.72
C GLY A 163 -8.57 -13.56 5.62
N PHE A 164 -7.79 -12.51 5.79
CA PHE A 164 -7.58 -11.50 4.75
C PHE A 164 -6.17 -10.91 4.79
N TRP A 165 -5.76 -10.39 3.62
CA TRP A 165 -4.53 -9.66 3.41
C TRP A 165 -4.87 -8.22 3.02
N ALA A 166 -4.65 -7.27 3.93
CA ALA A 166 -5.09 -5.89 3.75
C ALA A 166 -4.22 -4.88 4.52
N ASN A 167 -4.59 -3.59 4.40
CA ASN A 167 -3.98 -2.49 5.13
C ASN A 167 -4.20 -2.56 6.64
N GLY A 168 -3.42 -1.76 7.39
CA GLY A 168 -3.44 -1.78 8.85
C GLY A 168 -4.76 -1.31 9.48
N MET A 169 -5.56 -0.46 8.82
CA MET A 169 -6.87 -0.04 9.36
C MET A 169 -7.84 -1.24 9.41
N GLY A 170 -7.97 -2.00 8.32
CA GLY A 170 -8.79 -3.20 8.31
C GLY A 170 -8.31 -4.24 9.32
N ALA A 171 -6.99 -4.41 9.45
CA ALA A 171 -6.37 -5.29 10.44
C ALA A 171 -6.75 -4.88 11.87
N GLU A 172 -6.59 -3.61 12.21
CA GLU A 172 -6.90 -3.06 13.54
C GLU A 172 -8.38 -3.22 13.89
N VAL A 173 -9.28 -2.92 12.95
CA VAL A 173 -10.73 -3.06 13.15
C VAL A 173 -11.10 -4.51 13.44
N ALA A 174 -10.56 -5.49 12.69
CA ALA A 174 -10.85 -6.90 12.92
C ALA A 174 -10.34 -7.39 14.28
N VAL A 175 -9.14 -6.95 14.68
CA VAL A 175 -8.54 -7.30 15.98
C VAL A 175 -9.34 -6.69 17.15
N ARG A 176 -9.68 -5.40 17.06
CA ARG A 176 -10.45 -4.70 18.12
C ARG A 176 -11.87 -5.22 18.27
N ARG A 177 -12.49 -5.68 17.19
CA ARG A 177 -13.79 -6.36 17.24
C ARG A 177 -13.68 -7.78 17.82
N GLY A 178 -12.47 -8.27 18.07
CA GLY A 178 -12.23 -9.62 18.60
C GLY A 178 -12.60 -10.74 17.63
N VAL A 179 -12.64 -10.46 16.32
CA VAL A 179 -12.95 -11.46 15.27
C VAL A 179 -11.70 -11.96 14.56
N GLY A 180 -10.62 -11.16 14.54
CA GLY A 180 -9.37 -11.49 13.87
C GLY A 180 -8.18 -11.58 14.81
N THR A 181 -7.22 -12.42 14.45
CA THR A 181 -5.87 -12.48 15.04
C THR A 181 -4.85 -12.01 14.01
N MET A 182 -3.97 -11.08 14.38
CA MET A 182 -2.86 -10.66 13.53
C MET A 182 -1.80 -11.77 13.48
N VAL A 183 -1.63 -12.34 12.30
CA VAL A 183 -0.64 -13.40 12.05
C VAL A 183 0.66 -12.84 11.52
N LEU A 184 0.61 -11.89 10.57
CA LEU A 184 1.81 -11.29 9.99
C LEU A 184 1.68 -9.76 9.90
N ASP A 185 2.77 -9.11 10.28
CA ASP A 185 3.11 -7.71 10.02
C ASP A 185 4.52 -7.68 9.43
N VAL A 186 4.61 -7.75 8.11
CA VAL A 186 5.91 -7.88 7.40
C VAL A 186 6.81 -6.69 7.67
N ARG A 187 6.26 -5.49 7.72
CA ARG A 187 7.02 -4.27 8.00
C ARG A 187 7.73 -4.34 9.35
N ARG A 188 7.16 -5.04 10.33
CA ARG A 188 7.72 -5.22 11.68
C ARG A 188 8.46 -6.54 11.88
N GLY A 189 8.83 -7.19 10.78
CA GLY A 189 9.75 -8.32 10.77
C GLY A 189 9.11 -9.70 10.80
N ASP A 190 7.79 -9.81 10.66
CA ASP A 190 7.14 -11.11 10.54
C ASP A 190 7.33 -11.67 9.11
N GLY A 191 7.50 -12.98 9.01
CA GLY A 191 7.68 -13.66 7.73
C GLY A 191 9.11 -13.60 7.16
N PRO A 192 9.30 -14.08 5.93
CA PRO A 192 10.62 -14.12 5.28
C PRO A 192 11.16 -12.70 5.02
N LYS A 193 12.43 -12.47 5.35
CA LYS A 193 13.09 -11.16 5.22
C LYS A 193 12.99 -10.53 3.82
N PRO A 194 13.13 -11.27 2.68
CA PRO A 194 13.02 -10.66 1.36
C PRO A 194 11.68 -9.98 1.10
N CYS A 195 10.60 -10.40 1.78
CA CYS A 195 9.26 -9.88 1.57
C CYS A 195 9.13 -8.40 1.94
N PHE A 196 10.01 -7.88 2.80
CA PHE A 196 10.05 -6.45 3.13
C PHE A 196 10.20 -5.58 1.87
N ASN A 197 11.00 -6.01 0.90
CA ASN A 197 11.31 -5.28 -0.32
C ASN A 197 10.45 -5.69 -1.54
N PHE A 198 9.38 -6.47 -1.38
CA PHE A 198 8.51 -6.82 -2.50
C PHE A 198 7.74 -5.64 -3.05
N THR A 199 7.35 -4.73 -2.16
CA THR A 199 6.68 -3.48 -2.49
C THR A 199 6.71 -2.53 -1.31
N MET A 200 6.36 -1.28 -1.56
CA MET A 200 6.06 -0.27 -0.53
C MET A 200 4.98 0.67 -1.03
N ALA A 201 4.38 1.43 -0.12
CA ALA A 201 3.54 2.55 -0.48
C ALA A 201 4.41 3.67 -1.06
N SER A 202 4.14 4.10 -2.29
CA SER A 202 4.93 5.11 -3.01
C SER A 202 4.02 6.14 -3.68
N ILE A 203 4.60 7.27 -4.09
CA ILE A 203 3.99 8.17 -5.07
C ILE A 203 4.69 7.97 -6.40
N ALA A 204 3.88 7.75 -7.44
CA ALA A 204 4.33 7.59 -8.81
C ALA A 204 3.71 8.65 -9.72
N THR A 205 4.42 8.98 -10.82
CA THR A 205 3.92 9.85 -11.89
C THR A 205 4.40 9.37 -13.25
N SER A 206 3.84 9.91 -14.33
CA SER A 206 4.26 9.58 -15.69
C SER A 206 5.51 10.34 -16.12
N ASP A 207 6.34 9.72 -16.96
CA ASP A 207 7.48 10.40 -17.61
C ASP A 207 7.02 11.67 -18.34
N ARG A 208 5.84 11.61 -19.02
CA ARG A 208 5.23 12.74 -19.71
C ARG A 208 4.99 13.95 -18.79
N LEU A 209 4.61 13.75 -17.53
CA LEU A 209 4.43 14.86 -16.59
C LEU A 209 5.79 15.44 -16.18
N LEU A 210 6.78 14.60 -15.91
CA LEU A 210 8.13 15.06 -15.54
C LEU A 210 8.83 15.80 -16.67
N GLU A 211 8.62 15.39 -17.94
CA GLU A 211 9.13 16.11 -19.11
C GLU A 211 8.51 17.50 -19.27
N ARG A 212 7.22 17.62 -18.99
CA ARG A 212 6.48 18.90 -19.11
C ARG A 212 6.71 19.83 -17.92
N SER A 213 6.89 19.29 -16.74
CA SER A 213 7.01 20.00 -15.45
C SER A 213 8.05 19.31 -14.56
N PRO A 214 9.35 19.49 -14.83
CA PRO A 214 10.42 18.78 -14.12
C PRO A 214 10.47 19.07 -12.61
N GLU A 215 10.00 20.23 -12.19
CA GLU A 215 9.95 20.67 -10.77
C GLU A 215 8.99 19.85 -9.90
N VAL A 216 8.02 19.19 -10.52
CA VAL A 216 6.96 18.43 -9.82
C VAL A 216 7.52 17.29 -8.97
N GLY A 217 8.60 16.64 -9.45
CA GLY A 217 9.27 15.57 -8.72
C GLY A 217 9.79 16.04 -7.36
N ALA A 218 10.66 17.07 -7.40
CA ALA A 218 11.25 17.65 -6.19
C ALA A 218 10.20 18.25 -5.25
N ALA A 219 9.20 18.95 -5.78
CA ALA A 219 8.10 19.52 -4.99
C ALA A 219 7.30 18.43 -4.26
N THR A 220 6.99 17.30 -4.92
CA THR A 220 6.32 16.16 -4.30
C THR A 220 7.14 15.56 -3.16
N VAL A 221 8.45 15.37 -3.36
CA VAL A 221 9.35 14.85 -2.31
C VAL A 221 9.39 15.78 -1.10
N ARG A 222 9.49 17.11 -1.31
CA ARG A 222 9.47 18.09 -0.21
C ARG A 222 8.13 18.09 0.53
N ALA A 223 7.00 18.06 -0.17
CA ALA A 223 5.67 17.98 0.44
C ALA A 223 5.54 16.74 1.36
N LEU A 224 6.02 15.57 0.91
CA LEU A 224 6.02 14.35 1.72
C LEU A 224 6.98 14.43 2.92
N ASN A 225 8.18 15.00 2.75
CA ASN A 225 9.12 15.20 3.85
C ASN A 225 8.53 16.11 4.92
N ASN A 226 7.90 17.22 4.54
CA ASN A 226 7.23 18.14 5.45
C ASN A 226 6.06 17.45 6.17
N THR A 227 5.28 16.63 5.46
CA THR A 227 4.21 15.81 6.05
C THR A 227 4.76 14.82 7.10
N HIS A 228 5.82 14.10 6.76
CA HIS A 228 6.47 13.17 7.68
C HIS A 228 7.01 13.89 8.94
N ALA A 229 7.63 15.06 8.75
CA ALA A 229 8.12 15.88 9.87
C ALA A 229 6.99 16.36 10.77
N ALA A 230 5.90 16.88 10.21
CA ALA A 230 4.74 17.34 10.97
C ALA A 230 4.08 16.20 11.76
N LEU A 231 3.90 15.02 11.16
CA LEU A 231 3.31 13.85 11.82
C LEU A 231 4.23 13.28 12.93
N ARG A 232 5.55 13.41 12.79
CA ARG A 232 6.50 13.06 13.87
C ARG A 232 6.44 14.05 15.03
N GLN A 233 6.28 15.33 14.73
CA GLN A 233 6.17 16.38 15.75
C GLN A 233 4.83 16.32 16.48
N ASP A 234 3.75 16.13 15.75
CA ASP A 234 2.40 16.02 16.28
C ASP A 234 1.56 14.99 15.53
N VAL A 235 1.52 13.78 16.06
CA VAL A 235 0.75 12.69 15.46
C VAL A 235 -0.77 12.91 15.54
N SER A 236 -1.27 13.83 16.38
CA SER A 236 -2.70 14.15 16.46
C SER A 236 -3.23 14.82 15.20
N LEU A 237 -2.37 15.38 14.36
CA LEU A 237 -2.70 15.86 13.01
C LEU A 237 -3.33 14.74 12.17
N ALA A 238 -2.96 13.47 12.41
CA ALA A 238 -3.59 12.34 11.74
C ALA A 238 -5.09 12.24 12.06
N THR A 239 -5.49 12.42 13.32
CA THR A 239 -6.92 12.46 13.70
C THR A 239 -7.64 13.66 13.06
N THR A 240 -6.98 14.82 12.98
CA THR A 240 -7.54 16.02 12.32
C THR A 240 -7.83 15.75 10.84
N VAL A 241 -6.90 15.10 10.14
CA VAL A 241 -7.11 14.68 8.74
C VAL A 241 -8.18 13.59 8.64
N GLY A 242 -8.12 12.60 9.54
CA GLY A 242 -9.08 11.49 9.59
C GLY A 242 -10.52 11.98 9.74
N ARG A 243 -10.79 12.94 10.61
CA ARG A 243 -12.12 13.53 10.83
C ARG A 243 -12.73 14.20 9.60
N LYS A 244 -11.91 14.59 8.63
CA LYS A 244 -12.39 15.13 7.34
C LYS A 244 -12.75 14.04 6.33
N ARG A 245 -12.17 12.85 6.45
CA ARG A 245 -12.20 11.85 5.39
C ARG A 245 -12.71 10.46 5.81
N PHE A 246 -12.64 10.12 7.10
CA PHE A 246 -12.94 8.79 7.60
C PHE A 246 -14.24 8.79 8.41
N PRO A 247 -14.91 7.66 8.56
CA PRO A 247 -15.96 7.52 9.56
C PRO A 247 -15.41 7.78 10.96
N PRO A 248 -16.23 8.23 11.92
CA PRO A 248 -15.77 8.69 13.23
C PRO A 248 -14.89 7.70 14.00
N ALA A 249 -15.24 6.42 13.97
CA ALA A 249 -14.48 5.39 14.69
C ALA A 249 -13.05 5.22 14.13
N GLU A 250 -12.92 5.15 12.80
CA GLU A 250 -11.65 5.01 12.10
C GLU A 250 -10.81 6.29 12.18
N ALA A 251 -11.46 7.45 12.22
CA ALA A 251 -10.78 8.74 12.41
C ALA A 251 -10.07 8.83 13.77
N GLU A 252 -10.62 8.24 14.82
CA GLU A 252 -9.97 8.21 16.14
C GLU A 252 -8.83 7.18 16.21
N LEU A 253 -8.87 6.13 15.38
CA LEU A 253 -7.84 5.11 15.35
C LEU A 253 -6.59 5.52 14.54
N ILE A 254 -6.72 6.42 13.58
CA ILE A 254 -5.66 6.67 12.61
C ILE A 254 -4.35 7.16 13.25
N ALA A 255 -4.41 8.02 14.26
CA ALA A 255 -3.21 8.53 14.92
C ALA A 255 -2.38 7.42 15.57
N GLU A 256 -3.02 6.39 16.13
CA GLU A 256 -2.32 5.23 16.69
C GLU A 256 -1.63 4.40 15.60
N LEU A 257 -2.32 4.17 14.47
CA LEU A 257 -1.75 3.47 13.33
C LEU A 257 -0.56 4.23 12.74
N ILE A 258 -0.69 5.54 12.59
CA ILE A 258 0.40 6.40 12.10
C ILE A 258 1.58 6.37 13.07
N ARG A 259 1.37 6.48 14.38
CA ARG A 259 2.46 6.39 15.38
C ARG A 259 3.26 5.09 15.23
N ARG A 260 2.59 3.97 14.96
CA ARG A 260 3.25 2.67 14.69
C ARG A 260 4.04 2.66 13.38
N ASP A 261 3.62 3.45 12.39
CA ASP A 261 4.24 3.51 11.06
C ASP A 261 5.35 4.59 10.95
N LEU A 262 5.38 5.59 11.83
CA LEU A 262 6.37 6.67 11.81
C LEU A 262 7.84 6.23 11.67
N PRO A 263 8.29 5.11 12.28
CA PRO A 263 9.67 4.63 12.09
C PRO A 263 10.03 4.29 10.63
N TYR A 264 9.02 4.01 9.80
CA TYR A 264 9.18 3.65 8.39
C TYR A 264 8.93 4.83 7.43
N TYR A 265 8.56 6.01 7.96
CA TYR A 265 8.31 7.21 7.17
C TYR A 265 9.62 7.82 6.71
N THR A 266 10.03 7.49 5.51
CA THR A 266 11.16 8.09 4.80
C THR A 266 10.85 8.06 3.31
N THR A 267 11.20 9.14 2.61
CA THR A 267 10.83 9.34 1.21
C THR A 267 11.79 8.70 0.22
N GLY A 268 13.03 8.46 0.62
CA GLY A 268 14.05 7.90 -0.26
C GLY A 268 13.74 6.46 -0.69
N ILE A 269 14.06 6.13 -1.92
CA ILE A 269 13.92 4.79 -2.51
C ILE A 269 15.31 4.24 -2.77
N SER A 270 15.68 3.13 -2.12
CA SER A 270 17.02 2.55 -2.23
C SER A 270 17.16 1.62 -3.44
N ARG A 271 18.40 1.40 -3.87
CA ARG A 271 18.74 0.41 -4.91
C ARG A 271 18.37 -1.01 -4.47
N ASP A 272 18.57 -1.35 -3.19
CA ASP A 272 18.20 -2.66 -2.63
C ASP A 272 16.70 -2.90 -2.68
N PHE A 273 15.89 -1.86 -2.42
CA PHE A 273 14.45 -1.97 -2.59
C PHE A 273 14.06 -2.28 -4.03
N VAL A 274 14.61 -1.53 -5.01
CA VAL A 274 14.28 -1.74 -6.43
C VAL A 274 14.75 -3.13 -6.90
N ALA A 275 15.91 -3.60 -6.47
CA ALA A 275 16.40 -4.93 -6.76
C ALA A 275 15.47 -6.02 -6.19
N GLY A 276 15.03 -5.88 -4.93
CA GLY A 276 14.08 -6.80 -4.29
C GLY A 276 12.71 -6.81 -4.98
N MET A 277 12.19 -5.64 -5.32
CA MET A 277 10.92 -5.49 -6.04
C MET A 277 11.00 -6.07 -7.46
N ASN A 278 12.10 -5.86 -8.20
CA ASN A 278 12.30 -6.45 -9.53
C ASN A 278 12.36 -7.99 -9.43
N ALA A 279 13.08 -8.53 -8.45
CA ALA A 279 13.14 -10.00 -8.23
C ALA A 279 11.75 -10.56 -7.91
N PHE A 280 10.98 -9.89 -7.06
CA PHE A 280 9.59 -10.22 -6.76
C PHE A 280 8.71 -10.16 -8.01
N ALA A 281 8.77 -9.05 -8.77
CA ALA A 281 7.97 -8.84 -9.97
C ALA A 281 8.24 -9.91 -11.05
N ARG A 282 9.50 -10.32 -11.23
CA ARG A 282 9.85 -11.45 -12.12
C ARG A 282 9.26 -12.76 -11.65
N ARG A 283 9.35 -13.06 -10.36
CA ARG A 283 8.75 -14.27 -9.77
C ARG A 283 7.23 -14.31 -9.97
N MET A 284 6.57 -13.17 -9.90
CA MET A 284 5.13 -13.04 -10.15
C MET A 284 4.78 -13.02 -11.64
N GLY A 285 5.76 -13.03 -12.54
CA GLY A 285 5.54 -13.02 -14.00
C GLY A 285 5.05 -11.68 -14.56
N ILE A 286 5.24 -10.57 -13.81
CA ILE A 286 4.83 -9.22 -14.24
C ILE A 286 5.99 -8.35 -14.71
N LEU A 287 7.22 -8.88 -14.69
CA LEU A 287 8.42 -8.27 -15.23
C LEU A 287 9.25 -9.34 -15.92
N SER A 288 9.77 -9.07 -17.12
CA SER A 288 10.52 -10.07 -17.91
C SER A 288 12.00 -10.13 -17.57
N GLY A 289 12.59 -9.02 -17.15
CA GLY A 289 14.02 -8.87 -16.84
C GLY A 289 14.28 -7.89 -15.71
N ASP A 290 15.57 -7.66 -15.40
CA ASP A 290 15.97 -6.61 -14.47
C ASP A 290 15.90 -5.24 -15.13
N VAL A 291 15.24 -4.30 -14.47
CA VAL A 291 15.17 -2.92 -14.90
C VAL A 291 16.11 -2.08 -14.04
N PRO A 292 16.96 -1.22 -14.66
CA PRO A 292 17.87 -0.35 -13.92
C PRO A 292 17.15 0.56 -12.92
N TYR A 293 17.76 0.81 -11.78
CA TYR A 293 17.25 1.68 -10.72
C TYR A 293 16.77 3.03 -11.26
N GLU A 294 17.55 3.63 -12.15
CA GLU A 294 17.31 4.95 -12.77
C GLU A 294 16.10 4.94 -13.73
N ALA A 295 15.72 3.77 -14.23
CA ALA A 295 14.50 3.62 -15.02
C ALA A 295 13.24 3.54 -14.15
N VAL A 296 13.37 3.14 -12.89
CA VAL A 296 12.26 2.99 -11.94
C VAL A 296 12.04 4.24 -11.10
N VAL A 297 13.14 4.88 -10.63
CA VAL A 297 13.09 5.96 -9.64
C VAL A 297 13.48 7.29 -10.28
N ALA A 298 12.64 8.31 -10.06
CA ALA A 298 12.95 9.69 -10.45
C ALA A 298 14.18 10.21 -9.69
N PRO A 299 14.96 11.18 -10.24
CA PRO A 299 16.17 11.69 -9.61
C PRO A 299 15.98 12.12 -8.14
N ASP A 300 14.88 12.83 -7.87
CA ASP A 300 14.58 13.39 -6.54
C ASP A 300 14.24 12.34 -5.47
N GLY A 301 13.84 11.14 -5.87
CA GLY A 301 13.50 10.03 -4.97
C GLY A 301 14.68 9.10 -4.64
N ARG A 302 15.87 9.33 -5.25
CA ARG A 302 17.03 8.43 -5.13
C ARG A 302 17.79 8.65 -3.82
N VAL A 303 18.24 7.56 -3.22
CA VAL A 303 19.14 7.52 -2.06
C VAL A 303 20.20 6.45 -2.23
#